data_0c0e18af280a8f3dc60d94bee301ea90
#
_entry.id   0c0e18af280a8f3dc60d94bee301ea90
#
_cell.length_a   1.000
_cell.length_b   1.000
_cell.length_c   1.000
_cell.angle_alpha   90.00
_cell.angle_beta   90.00
_cell.angle_gamma   90.00
#
_symmetry.space_group_name_H-M   'P 1'
#
loop_
_entity.id
_entity.type
_entity.pdbx_description
1 polymer ?
#
loop_
_entity_poly.entity_id
_entity_poly.type
_entity_poly.pdbx_seq_one_letter_code
_entity_poly.pdbx_strand_id
1 'polypeptide(L)'
;MSAPKRVLLLDTGNEWGGGTNSMFELLKRIDRTRFDVTCCFYKDYKKGQSGRLLSEELADIGIPLILLPIRKQPLWAKLAKEVARGLLSWSGRLKKRAVLAIEMEWRIKPRVAALTLLLEEGSYDLLYMNNQPSSNLEGYLAAEAAGLPVVQHCRIEPTLQAAETLRSANRP
;
A
#
# COMPACT_ATOMS: atom_id res chain seq x y z
N MET A 1 6.54 -29.25 14.04
CA MET A 1 6.28 -28.38 12.88
C MET A 1 6.21 -26.95 13.44
N SER A 2 6.89 -25.98 12.83
CA SER A 2 6.78 -24.56 13.23
C SER A 2 5.39 -24.03 12.89
N ALA A 3 4.87 -23.09 13.67
CA ALA A 3 3.65 -22.38 13.34
C ALA A 3 3.76 -21.67 11.97
N PRO A 4 2.66 -21.53 11.21
CA PRO A 4 2.69 -20.83 9.94
C PRO A 4 3.09 -19.36 10.14
N LYS A 5 3.86 -18.81 9.20
CA LYS A 5 4.27 -17.41 9.18
C LYS A 5 3.07 -16.53 8.85
N ARG A 6 2.82 -15.52 9.70
CA ARG A 6 1.72 -14.57 9.50
C ARG A 6 2.15 -13.47 8.54
N VAL A 7 1.45 -13.36 7.42
CA VAL A 7 1.75 -12.42 6.33
C VAL A 7 0.63 -11.41 6.18
N LEU A 8 0.93 -10.12 6.28
CA LEU A 8 0.01 -9.08 5.84
C LEU A 8 0.29 -8.76 4.37
N LEU A 9 -0.69 -9.00 3.49
CA LEU A 9 -0.61 -8.64 2.08
C LEU A 9 -1.27 -7.28 1.89
N LEU A 10 -0.49 -6.23 1.64
CA LEU A 10 -0.96 -4.88 1.38
C LEU A 10 -1.14 -4.63 -0.11
N ASP A 11 -2.32 -4.16 -0.51
CA ASP A 11 -2.59 -3.66 -1.85
C ASP A 11 -3.26 -2.28 -1.78
N THR A 12 -2.70 -1.31 -2.49
CA THR A 12 -3.17 0.08 -2.54
C THR A 12 -4.00 0.38 -3.78
N GLY A 13 -4.37 -0.65 -4.55
CA GLY A 13 -5.21 -0.55 -5.75
C GLY A 13 -6.62 -0.06 -5.44
N ASN A 14 -7.25 0.55 -6.44
CA ASN A 14 -8.60 1.10 -6.32
C ASN A 14 -9.61 0.42 -7.26
N GLU A 15 -9.14 -0.51 -8.09
CA GLU A 15 -9.94 -1.19 -9.11
C GLU A 15 -9.40 -2.59 -9.38
N TRP A 16 -10.25 -3.45 -9.91
CA TRP A 16 -9.90 -4.81 -10.30
C TRP A 16 -9.09 -4.80 -11.59
N GLY A 17 -7.88 -5.31 -11.54
CA GLY A 17 -6.97 -5.35 -12.69
C GLY A 17 -6.08 -6.60 -12.70
N GLY A 18 -5.12 -6.61 -13.61
CA GLY A 18 -4.15 -7.71 -13.73
C GLY A 18 -3.37 -7.98 -12.44
N GLY A 19 -3.10 -6.94 -11.68
CA GLY A 19 -2.48 -7.04 -10.36
C GLY A 19 -3.31 -7.82 -9.35
N THR A 20 -4.60 -7.55 -9.31
CA THR A 20 -5.55 -8.26 -8.45
C THR A 20 -5.69 -9.72 -8.88
N ASN A 21 -5.80 -10.00 -10.20
CA ASN A 21 -5.85 -11.37 -10.71
C ASN A 21 -4.61 -12.17 -10.32
N SER A 22 -3.42 -11.60 -10.50
CA SER A 22 -2.15 -12.23 -10.13
C SER A 22 -2.06 -12.52 -8.62
N MET A 23 -2.56 -11.62 -7.79
CA MET A 23 -2.67 -11.81 -6.35
C MET A 23 -3.58 -12.99 -6.00
N PHE A 24 -4.77 -13.07 -6.60
CA PHE A 24 -5.69 -14.19 -6.38
C PHE A 24 -5.07 -15.53 -6.78
N GLU A 25 -4.35 -15.59 -7.89
CA GLU A 25 -3.66 -16.81 -8.31
C GLU A 25 -2.54 -17.23 -7.35
N LEU A 26 -1.85 -16.27 -6.74
CA LEU A 26 -0.91 -16.53 -5.66
C LEU A 26 -1.63 -17.08 -4.42
N LEU A 27 -2.69 -16.41 -3.97
CA LEU A 27 -3.44 -16.78 -2.76
C LEU A 27 -4.12 -18.15 -2.84
N LYS A 28 -4.56 -18.55 -4.03
CA LYS A 28 -5.13 -19.89 -4.27
C LYS A 28 -4.10 -21.01 -4.18
N ARG A 29 -2.82 -20.72 -4.47
CA ARG A 29 -1.75 -21.71 -4.54
C ARG A 29 -0.79 -21.67 -3.36
N ILE A 30 -0.89 -20.69 -2.49
CA ILE A 30 0.01 -20.55 -1.34
C ILE A 30 -0.17 -21.72 -0.38
N ASP A 31 0.94 -22.25 0.13
CA ASP A 31 0.95 -23.30 1.14
C ASP A 31 0.50 -22.74 2.50
N ARG A 32 -0.75 -22.99 2.87
CA ARG A 32 -1.37 -22.53 4.10
C ARG A 32 -0.88 -23.23 5.36
N THR A 33 -0.16 -24.31 5.23
CA THR A 33 0.52 -24.93 6.37
C THR A 33 1.76 -24.17 6.78
N ARG A 34 2.30 -23.35 5.86
CA ARG A 34 3.48 -22.51 6.07
C ARG A 34 3.19 -21.03 6.21
N PHE A 35 2.09 -20.54 5.61
CA PHE A 35 1.75 -19.13 5.55
C PHE A 35 0.27 -18.90 5.91
N ASP A 36 0.05 -18.05 6.91
CA ASP A 36 -1.26 -17.50 7.28
C ASP A 36 -1.34 -16.07 6.73
N VAL A 37 -2.15 -15.88 5.68
CA VAL A 37 -2.21 -14.61 4.93
C VAL A 37 -3.48 -13.86 5.25
N THR A 38 -3.34 -12.58 5.61
CA THR A 38 -4.42 -11.61 5.71
C THR A 38 -4.21 -10.53 4.66
N CYS A 39 -5.24 -10.22 3.87
CA CYS A 39 -5.21 -9.12 2.91
C CYS A 39 -5.60 -7.80 3.57
N CYS A 40 -4.90 -6.72 3.20
CA CYS A 40 -5.14 -5.37 3.66
C CYS A 40 -5.29 -4.42 2.47
N PHE A 41 -6.44 -3.76 2.38
CA PHE A 41 -6.78 -2.84 1.30
C PHE A 41 -7.34 -1.52 1.85
N TYR A 42 -7.39 -0.50 1.00
CA TYR A 42 -8.06 0.76 1.34
C TYR A 42 -9.48 0.86 0.79
N LYS A 43 -9.86 -0.02 -0.13
CA LYS A 43 -11.18 0.02 -0.76
C LYS A 43 -11.64 -1.38 -1.14
N ASP A 44 -12.89 -1.67 -0.86
CA ASP A 44 -13.59 -2.82 -1.41
C ASP A 44 -14.15 -2.44 -2.78
N TYR A 45 -13.72 -3.09 -3.83
CA TYR A 45 -14.10 -2.79 -5.21
C TYR A 45 -14.59 -4.02 -5.94
N LYS A 46 -15.40 -3.81 -6.99
CA LYS A 46 -16.01 -4.87 -7.77
C LYS A 46 -15.10 -5.39 -8.88
N LYS A 47 -15.26 -6.67 -9.21
CA LYS A 47 -14.67 -7.30 -10.38
C LYS A 47 -15.46 -6.90 -11.63
N GLY A 48 -15.04 -5.81 -12.29
CA GLY A 48 -15.77 -5.20 -13.39
C GLY A 48 -17.05 -4.47 -12.92
N GLN A 49 -17.93 -4.14 -13.86
CA GLN A 49 -19.12 -3.33 -13.54
C GLN A 49 -20.22 -4.09 -12.77
N SER A 50 -20.39 -5.38 -13.04
CA SER A 50 -21.43 -6.23 -12.46
C SER A 50 -20.90 -7.39 -11.64
N GLY A 51 -19.59 -7.43 -11.39
CA GLY A 51 -18.94 -8.49 -10.64
C GLY A 51 -19.13 -8.39 -9.13
N ARG A 52 -18.68 -9.43 -8.44
CA ARG A 52 -18.67 -9.52 -6.99
C ARG A 52 -17.64 -8.58 -6.37
N LEU A 53 -17.83 -8.25 -5.10
CA LEU A 53 -16.88 -7.46 -4.31
C LEU A 53 -15.59 -8.24 -4.05
N LEU A 54 -14.49 -7.50 -3.86
CA LEU A 54 -13.19 -8.07 -3.47
C LEU A 54 -13.30 -8.88 -2.18
N SER A 55 -14.07 -8.36 -1.21
CA SER A 55 -14.34 -9.03 0.06
C SER A 55 -15.02 -10.40 -0.12
N GLU A 56 -15.98 -10.50 -1.03
CA GLU A 56 -16.68 -11.75 -1.32
C GLU A 56 -15.76 -12.77 -2.00
N GLU A 57 -14.96 -12.32 -2.98
CA GLU A 57 -14.02 -13.19 -3.68
C GLU A 57 -12.89 -13.69 -2.75
N LEU A 58 -12.43 -12.88 -1.80
CA LEU A 58 -11.44 -13.29 -0.79
C LEU A 58 -12.04 -14.27 0.23
N ALA A 59 -13.28 -14.02 0.66
CA ALA A 59 -14.00 -14.92 1.56
C ALA A 59 -14.20 -16.31 0.96
N ASP A 60 -14.50 -16.40 -0.34
CA ASP A 60 -14.68 -17.69 -1.04
C ASP A 60 -13.42 -18.55 -1.03
N ILE A 61 -12.25 -17.93 -1.02
CA ILE A 61 -10.98 -18.64 -0.91
C ILE A 61 -10.44 -18.67 0.54
N GLY A 62 -11.26 -18.26 1.53
CA GLY A 62 -10.92 -18.30 2.96
C GLY A 62 -9.76 -17.40 3.36
N ILE A 63 -9.61 -16.23 2.73
CA ILE A 63 -8.60 -15.22 3.07
C ILE A 63 -9.27 -14.04 3.79
N PRO A 64 -8.86 -13.71 5.03
CA PRO A 64 -9.36 -12.54 5.74
C PRO A 64 -9.02 -11.23 5.01
N LEU A 65 -9.95 -10.27 5.03
CA LEU A 65 -9.76 -8.93 4.48
C LEU A 65 -9.89 -7.87 5.58
N ILE A 66 -8.90 -6.99 5.65
CA ILE A 66 -8.93 -5.78 6.47
C ILE A 66 -9.01 -4.57 5.53
N LEU A 67 -9.97 -3.70 5.79
CA LEU A 67 -10.12 -2.43 5.05
C LEU A 67 -9.65 -1.28 5.93
N LEU A 68 -8.55 -0.64 5.54
CA LEU A 68 -8.07 0.57 6.20
C LEU A 68 -8.88 1.79 5.74
N PRO A 69 -9.19 2.71 6.66
CA PRO A 69 -10.01 3.86 6.33
C PRO A 69 -9.32 4.83 5.37
N ILE A 70 -10.03 5.26 4.33
CA ILE A 70 -9.57 6.31 3.41
C ILE A 70 -9.98 7.67 3.98
N ARG A 71 -9.01 8.52 4.26
CA ARG A 71 -9.28 9.93 4.58
C ARG A 71 -9.54 10.73 3.30
N LYS A 72 -10.62 11.51 3.30
CA LYS A 72 -10.87 12.48 2.22
C LYS A 72 -9.80 13.58 2.28
N GLN A 73 -9.37 14.03 1.10
CA GLN A 73 -8.38 15.10 1.01
C GLN A 73 -8.95 16.40 1.62
N PRO A 74 -8.31 16.99 2.63
CA PRO A 74 -8.79 18.22 3.23
C PRO A 74 -8.59 19.41 2.29
N LEU A 75 -9.43 20.45 2.46
CA LEU A 75 -9.40 21.64 1.60
C LEU A 75 -8.04 22.35 1.63
N TRP A 76 -7.39 22.42 2.79
CA TRP A 76 -6.06 23.02 2.90
C TRP A 76 -5.02 22.31 2.03
N ALA A 77 -5.07 20.97 1.95
CA ALA A 77 -4.12 20.20 1.13
C ALA A 77 -4.41 20.37 -0.38
N LYS A 78 -5.69 20.54 -0.77
CA LYS A 78 -6.03 20.92 -2.15
C LYS A 78 -5.44 22.28 -2.50
N LEU A 79 -5.72 23.29 -1.69
CA LEU A 79 -5.25 24.65 -1.91
C LEU A 79 -3.72 24.74 -1.91
N ALA A 80 -3.06 24.12 -0.93
CA ALA A 80 -1.61 24.10 -0.85
C ALA A 80 -0.96 23.47 -2.08
N LYS A 81 -1.55 22.41 -2.64
CA LYS A 81 -1.05 21.79 -3.88
C LYS A 81 -1.20 22.71 -5.09
N GLU A 82 -2.32 23.43 -5.23
CA GLU A 82 -2.51 24.36 -6.34
C GLU A 82 -1.55 25.54 -6.22
N VAL A 83 -1.36 26.08 -5.01
CA VAL A 83 -0.35 27.13 -4.75
C VAL A 83 1.06 26.64 -5.08
N ALA A 84 1.43 25.43 -4.63
CA ALA A 84 2.75 24.85 -4.94
C ALA A 84 2.93 24.61 -6.46
N ARG A 85 1.89 24.21 -7.16
CA ARG A 85 1.93 24.01 -8.62
C ARG A 85 2.11 25.33 -9.38
N GLY A 86 1.44 26.40 -8.94
CA GLY A 86 1.55 27.73 -9.52
C GLY A 86 2.89 28.38 -9.22
N LEU A 87 3.25 28.51 -7.94
CA LEU A 87 4.47 29.20 -7.50
C LEU A 87 5.77 28.50 -7.89
N LEU A 88 5.76 27.18 -8.03
CA LEU A 88 6.95 26.37 -8.34
C LEU A 88 6.92 25.84 -9.79
N SER A 89 6.21 26.54 -10.68
CA SER A 89 6.10 26.13 -12.10
C SER A 89 7.45 26.08 -12.82
N TRP A 90 8.40 26.92 -12.45
CA TRP A 90 9.75 26.97 -13.03
C TRP A 90 10.65 25.80 -12.65
N SER A 91 10.36 25.09 -11.54
CA SER A 91 11.20 24.00 -11.06
C SER A 91 10.41 22.73 -10.81
N GLY A 92 10.51 21.78 -11.73
CA GLY A 92 9.85 20.48 -11.59
C GLY A 92 10.29 19.70 -10.33
N ARG A 93 11.54 19.88 -9.89
CA ARG A 93 12.05 19.24 -8.67
C ARG A 93 11.44 19.83 -7.41
N LEU A 94 11.43 21.16 -7.27
CA LEU A 94 10.83 21.84 -6.12
C LEU A 94 9.32 21.58 -6.02
N LYS A 95 8.63 21.64 -7.16
CA LYS A 95 7.20 21.29 -7.24
C LYS A 95 6.92 19.86 -6.75
N LYS A 96 7.66 18.87 -7.22
CA LYS A 96 7.52 17.48 -6.76
C LYS A 96 7.76 17.35 -5.26
N ARG A 97 8.80 18.00 -4.72
CA ARG A 97 9.10 17.99 -3.27
C ARG A 97 7.99 18.63 -2.43
N ALA A 98 7.49 19.79 -2.84
CA ALA A 98 6.39 20.47 -2.15
C ALA A 98 5.10 19.64 -2.14
N VAL A 99 4.73 19.08 -3.30
CA VAL A 99 3.55 18.20 -3.39
C VAL A 99 3.72 16.96 -2.53
N LEU A 100 4.91 16.33 -2.53
CA LEU A 100 5.19 15.17 -1.68
C LEU A 100 5.10 15.54 -0.18
N ALA A 101 5.63 16.68 0.24
CA ALA A 101 5.54 17.13 1.62
C ALA A 101 4.08 17.30 2.07
N ILE A 102 3.23 17.88 1.21
CA ILE A 102 1.78 18.00 1.48
C ILE A 102 1.13 16.61 1.57
N GLU A 103 1.45 15.69 0.64
CA GLU A 103 0.92 14.31 0.67
C GLU A 103 1.38 13.54 1.91
N MET A 104 2.62 13.77 2.36
CA MET A 104 3.14 13.16 3.59
C MET A 104 2.26 13.50 4.79
N GLU A 105 1.91 14.76 4.97
CA GLU A 105 1.16 15.21 6.16
C GLU A 105 -0.28 14.69 6.20
N TRP A 106 -1.03 14.84 5.13
CA TRP A 106 -2.46 14.52 5.20
C TRP A 106 -2.81 13.08 4.87
N ARG A 107 -1.99 12.39 4.08
CA ARG A 107 -2.29 11.05 3.58
C ARG A 107 -1.32 9.99 4.09
N ILE A 108 -0.01 10.18 3.86
CA ILE A 108 0.98 9.13 4.09
C ILE A 108 1.17 8.88 5.59
N LYS A 109 1.49 9.90 6.38
CA LYS A 109 1.67 9.75 7.84
C LYS A 109 0.48 9.08 8.55
N PRO A 110 -0.78 9.49 8.31
CA PRO A 110 -1.93 8.80 8.92
C PRO A 110 -2.09 7.35 8.48
N ARG A 111 -1.72 7.02 7.23
CA ARG A 111 -1.74 5.64 6.76
C ARG A 111 -0.62 4.81 7.38
N VAL A 112 0.58 5.38 7.48
CA VAL A 112 1.70 4.75 8.18
C VAL A 112 1.30 4.41 9.60
N ALA A 113 0.77 5.37 10.36
CA ALA A 113 0.35 5.14 11.76
C ALA A 113 -0.68 4.00 11.86
N ALA A 114 -1.73 4.01 11.02
CA ALA A 114 -2.75 2.97 11.02
C ALA A 114 -2.18 1.59 10.63
N LEU A 115 -1.27 1.56 9.65
CA LEU A 115 -0.66 0.32 9.19
C LEU A 115 0.36 -0.22 10.21
N THR A 116 1.17 0.65 10.85
CA THR A 116 2.09 0.24 11.92
C THR A 116 1.34 -0.39 13.08
N LEU A 117 0.25 0.25 13.54
CA LEU A 117 -0.59 -0.31 14.60
C LEU A 117 -1.15 -1.69 14.20
N LEU A 118 -1.65 -1.82 12.97
CA LEU A 118 -2.14 -3.10 12.45
C LEU A 118 -1.05 -4.18 12.43
N LEU A 119 0.18 -3.82 12.03
CA LEU A 119 1.32 -4.74 11.99
C LEU A 119 1.72 -5.23 13.39
N GLU A 120 1.76 -4.31 14.36
CA GLU A 120 2.09 -4.60 15.76
C GLU A 120 1.01 -5.44 16.44
N GLU A 121 -0.26 -5.02 16.40
CA GLU A 121 -1.38 -5.74 17.01
C GLU A 121 -1.61 -7.10 16.35
N GLY A 122 -1.44 -7.19 15.05
CA GLY A 122 -1.61 -8.41 14.29
C GLY A 122 -0.50 -9.43 14.47
N SER A 123 0.63 -9.08 15.11
CA SER A 123 1.79 -9.96 15.26
C SER A 123 2.21 -10.63 13.95
N TYR A 124 2.31 -9.86 12.87
CA TYR A 124 2.74 -10.35 11.56
C TYR A 124 4.25 -10.57 11.54
N ASP A 125 4.69 -11.57 10.76
CA ASP A 125 6.11 -11.88 10.54
C ASP A 125 6.66 -11.18 9.29
N LEU A 126 5.78 -10.75 8.37
CA LEU A 126 6.15 -10.23 7.05
C LEU A 126 5.07 -9.31 6.49
N LEU A 127 5.50 -8.19 5.88
CA LEU A 127 4.66 -7.39 5.01
C LEU A 127 4.93 -7.72 3.54
N TYR A 128 3.91 -8.22 2.83
CA TYR A 128 3.97 -8.46 1.38
C TYR A 128 3.22 -7.35 0.65
N MET A 129 3.90 -6.62 -0.24
CA MET A 129 3.33 -5.51 -1.01
C MET A 129 3.09 -5.90 -2.46
N ASN A 130 1.83 -5.79 -2.90
CA ASN A 130 1.36 -6.27 -4.20
C ASN A 130 1.43 -5.23 -5.34
N ASN A 131 1.66 -3.94 -5.03
CA ASN A 131 1.70 -2.85 -6.01
C ASN A 131 3.13 -2.42 -6.32
N GLN A 132 3.26 -1.47 -7.26
CA GLN A 132 4.54 -0.83 -7.58
C GLN A 132 5.18 -0.16 -6.35
N PRO A 133 6.52 -0.17 -6.23
CA PRO A 133 7.22 0.45 -5.09
C PRO A 133 6.81 1.91 -4.84
N SER A 134 6.63 2.70 -5.89
CA SER A 134 6.22 4.11 -5.80
C SER A 134 4.81 4.33 -5.23
N SER A 135 3.96 3.29 -5.24
CA SER A 135 2.59 3.34 -4.72
C SER A 135 2.47 2.87 -3.27
N ASN A 136 3.54 2.32 -2.70
CA ASN A 136 3.52 1.65 -1.40
C ASN A 136 4.42 2.32 -0.36
N LEU A 137 4.65 3.62 -0.46
CA LEU A 137 5.54 4.34 0.46
C LEU A 137 5.12 4.16 1.92
N GLU A 138 3.82 4.20 2.19
CA GLU A 138 3.28 3.94 3.53
C GLU A 138 3.61 2.53 4.06
N GLY A 139 3.65 1.53 3.19
CA GLY A 139 4.01 0.17 3.56
C GLY A 139 5.47 0.03 4.01
N TYR A 140 6.39 0.65 3.28
CA TYR A 140 7.81 0.65 3.65
C TYR A 140 8.05 1.33 4.99
N LEU A 141 7.46 2.53 5.18
CA LEU A 141 7.62 3.29 6.42
C LEU A 141 6.98 2.59 7.63
N ALA A 142 5.83 1.94 7.44
CA ALA A 142 5.17 1.19 8.50
C ALA A 142 5.94 -0.08 8.87
N ALA A 143 6.45 -0.82 7.89
CA ALA A 143 7.25 -2.01 8.13
C ALA A 143 8.57 -1.67 8.83
N GLU A 144 9.24 -0.57 8.43
CA GLU A 144 10.44 -0.07 9.10
C GLU A 144 10.15 0.28 10.57
N ALA A 145 9.05 1.01 10.83
CA ALA A 145 8.64 1.37 12.19
C ALA A 145 8.31 0.15 13.06
N ALA A 146 7.69 -0.89 12.48
CA ALA A 146 7.36 -2.14 13.16
C ALA A 146 8.52 -3.16 13.19
N GLY A 147 9.67 -2.87 12.57
CA GLY A 147 10.82 -3.79 12.51
C GLY A 147 10.55 -5.05 11.70
N LEU A 148 9.64 -5.01 10.72
CA LEU A 148 9.23 -6.18 9.92
C LEU A 148 9.93 -6.25 8.57
N PRO A 149 10.29 -7.45 8.11
CA PRO A 149 10.77 -7.65 6.75
C PRO A 149 9.67 -7.38 5.72
N VAL A 150 10.10 -6.94 4.54
CA VAL A 150 9.21 -6.59 3.43
C VAL A 150 9.54 -7.43 2.20
N VAL A 151 8.50 -7.95 1.56
CA VAL A 151 8.58 -8.51 0.20
C VAL A 151 7.78 -7.61 -0.72
N GLN A 152 8.42 -7.09 -1.76
CA GLN A 152 7.79 -6.27 -2.79
C GLN A 152 7.61 -7.06 -4.08
N HIS A 153 6.37 -7.24 -4.50
CA HIS A 153 6.07 -7.85 -5.80
C HIS A 153 6.17 -6.80 -6.91
N CYS A 154 7.25 -6.84 -7.68
CA CYS A 154 7.44 -5.99 -8.85
C CYS A 154 6.98 -6.71 -10.11
N ARG A 155 5.97 -6.15 -10.80
CA ARG A 155 5.44 -6.69 -12.07
C ARG A 155 5.96 -5.96 -13.30
N ILE A 156 6.60 -4.83 -13.09
CA ILE A 156 7.22 -4.00 -14.12
C ILE A 156 8.64 -3.71 -13.62
N GLU A 157 9.58 -3.60 -14.53
CA GLU A 157 10.94 -3.20 -14.19
C GLU A 157 10.93 -1.91 -13.37
N PRO A 158 11.59 -1.89 -12.20
CA PRO A 158 11.61 -0.71 -11.33
C PRO A 158 12.30 0.44 -12.06
N THR A 159 11.57 1.51 -12.31
CA THR A 159 12.17 2.71 -12.91
C THR A 159 13.06 3.43 -11.90
N LEU A 160 14.11 4.13 -12.39
CA LEU A 160 14.97 4.98 -11.56
C LEU A 160 14.16 5.97 -10.70
N GLN A 161 13.00 6.41 -11.19
CA GLN A 161 12.09 7.30 -10.47
C GLN A 161 11.49 6.67 -9.20
N ALA A 162 11.21 5.36 -9.20
CA ALA A 162 10.74 4.66 -8.01
C ALA A 162 11.84 4.56 -6.94
N ALA A 163 13.09 4.30 -7.36
CA ALA A 163 14.24 4.27 -6.47
C ALA A 163 14.54 5.65 -5.86
N GLU A 164 14.41 6.74 -6.63
CA GLU A 164 14.57 8.12 -6.15
C GLU A 164 13.48 8.50 -5.13
N THR A 165 12.24 8.05 -5.32
CA THR A 165 11.14 8.32 -4.38
C THR A 165 11.41 7.66 -3.03
N LEU A 166 11.86 6.41 -3.02
CA LEU A 166 12.23 5.69 -1.80
C LEU A 166 13.44 6.33 -1.09
N ARG A 167 14.48 6.71 -1.85
CA ARG A 167 15.68 7.40 -1.29
C ARG A 167 15.34 8.77 -0.71
N SER A 168 14.40 9.50 -1.30
CA SER A 168 14.01 10.82 -0.79
C SER A 168 13.11 10.76 0.45
N ALA A 169 12.41 9.64 0.66
CA ALA A 169 11.60 9.41 1.85
C ALA A 169 12.43 8.98 3.07
N ASN A 170 13.55 8.27 2.85
CA ASN A 170 14.45 7.77 3.90
C ASN A 170 15.63 8.72 4.22
N ARG A 171 15.62 9.97 3.79
CA ARG A 171 16.60 10.95 4.25
C ARG A 171 16.07 11.68 5.47
N PRO A 172 16.82 11.63 6.59
CA PRO A 172 16.51 12.38 7.80
C PRO A 172 16.45 13.88 7.55
#